data_7ee8c5016fa4dd1f07d49e2f5bbc90c4
#
_entry.id   7ee8c5016fa4dd1f07d49e2f5bbc90c4
#
_cell.length_a   1.000
_cell.length_b   1.000
_cell.length_c   1.000
_cell.angle_alpha   90.00
_cell.angle_beta   90.00
_cell.angle_gamma   90.00
#
_symmetry.space_group_name_H-M   'P 1'
#
loop_
_entity.id
_entity.type
_entity.pdbx_description
1 polymer ?
#
loop_
_entity_poly.entity_id
_entity_poly.type
_entity_poly.pdbx_seq_one_letter_code
_entity_poly.pdbx_strand_id
1 'polypeptide(L)'
;MDAARFWKGVRLWKTGGGLLPLADGRRVRMGAVGVSDLVGWKTVVHDANGFPMTTPIARLVAVEVKRLTGASPLTAGQLAFLQAVTEAGGIAIVARSVEDVRRILQ
;
A
#
# COMPACT_ATOMS: atom_id res chain seq x y z
N MET A 1 -12.26 -1.55 0.93
CA MET A 1 -12.62 -1.03 -0.38
C MET A 1 -11.52 -1.32 -1.38
N ASP A 2 -11.84 -1.91 -2.50
CA ASP A 2 -10.87 -2.22 -3.55
C ASP A 2 -11.09 -1.27 -4.74
N ALA A 3 -10.85 0.03 -4.52
CA ALA A 3 -11.03 1.04 -5.56
C ALA A 3 -10.09 0.83 -6.74
N ALA A 4 -8.92 0.27 -6.49
CA ALA A 4 -7.91 0.03 -7.53
C ALA A 4 -8.24 -1.18 -8.42
N ARG A 5 -9.26 -1.92 -8.06
CA ARG A 5 -9.74 -3.06 -8.84
C ARG A 5 -10.08 -2.69 -10.27
N PHE A 6 -10.53 -1.46 -10.47
CA PHE A 6 -10.94 -0.96 -11.80
C PHE A 6 -9.83 -0.25 -12.56
N TRP A 7 -8.64 -0.16 -11.99
CA TRP A 7 -7.50 0.50 -12.62
C TRP A 7 -6.59 -0.53 -13.27
N LYS A 8 -6.33 -0.33 -14.55
CA LYS A 8 -5.47 -1.24 -15.29
C LYS A 8 -4.07 -1.29 -14.68
N GLY A 9 -3.59 -2.51 -14.45
CA GLY A 9 -2.23 -2.73 -13.93
C GLY A 9 -2.06 -2.44 -12.45
N VAL A 10 -3.14 -2.15 -11.72
CA VAL A 10 -3.06 -1.85 -10.29
C VAL A 10 -3.89 -2.87 -9.52
N ARG A 11 -3.29 -3.43 -8.47
CA ARG A 11 -3.99 -4.29 -7.51
C ARG A 11 -3.66 -3.82 -6.10
N LEU A 12 -4.69 -3.54 -5.33
CA LEU A 12 -4.55 -3.16 -3.92
C LEU A 12 -5.57 -3.94 -3.11
N TRP A 13 -5.19 -4.32 -1.91
CA TRP A 13 -6.10 -4.95 -0.96
C TRP A 13 -5.83 -4.40 0.43
N LYS A 14 -6.87 -4.48 1.26
CA LYS A 14 -6.76 -4.06 2.65
C LYS A 14 -5.89 -5.06 3.40
N THR A 15 -4.91 -4.56 4.14
CA THR A 15 -4.09 -5.41 4.99
C THR A 15 -4.91 -5.83 6.20
N GLY A 16 -4.95 -7.13 6.48
CA GLY A 16 -5.66 -7.63 7.63
C GLY A 16 -4.93 -7.27 8.91
N GLY A 17 -5.59 -6.50 9.77
CA GLY A 17 -5.07 -6.15 11.09
C GLY A 17 -5.76 -6.87 12.22
N GLY A 18 -6.39 -8.00 11.96
CA GLY A 18 -7.14 -8.73 12.96
C GLY A 18 -6.29 -9.53 13.94
N LEU A 19 -6.93 -9.97 15.01
CA LEU A 19 -6.33 -10.88 15.97
C LEU A 19 -6.88 -12.28 15.72
N LEU A 20 -5.99 -13.27 15.63
CA LEU A 20 -6.37 -14.66 15.48
C LEU A 20 -6.44 -15.31 16.87
N PRO A 21 -7.62 -15.78 17.33
CA PRO A 21 -7.70 -16.47 18.62
C PRO A 21 -7.08 -17.86 18.51
N LEU A 22 -6.31 -18.22 19.54
CA LEU A 22 -5.72 -19.54 19.67
C LEU A 22 -6.53 -20.39 20.64
N ALA A 23 -6.36 -21.71 20.54
CA ALA A 23 -7.09 -22.67 21.39
C ALA A 23 -6.81 -22.48 22.89
N ASP A 24 -5.64 -21.95 23.24
CA ASP A 24 -5.25 -21.71 24.63
C ASP A 24 -5.75 -20.35 25.18
N GLY A 25 -6.57 -19.63 24.43
CA GLY A 25 -7.12 -18.34 24.83
C GLY A 25 -6.26 -17.13 24.49
N ARG A 26 -5.05 -17.33 23.99
CA ARG A 26 -4.20 -16.24 23.50
C ARG A 26 -4.69 -15.76 22.14
N ARG A 27 -4.24 -14.56 21.78
CA ARG A 27 -4.52 -13.99 20.45
C ARG A 27 -3.20 -13.65 19.76
N VAL A 28 -3.12 -13.95 18.47
CA VAL A 28 -1.97 -13.64 17.65
C VAL A 28 -2.36 -12.53 16.68
N ARG A 29 -1.53 -11.51 16.57
CA ARG A 29 -1.74 -10.42 15.62
C ARG A 29 -1.47 -10.93 14.21
N MET A 30 -2.43 -10.70 13.31
CA MET A 30 -2.30 -10.99 11.90
C MET A 30 -1.67 -9.77 11.22
N GLY A 31 -0.53 -9.94 10.59
CA GLY A 31 0.19 -8.86 9.92
C GLY A 31 1.18 -8.14 10.82
N ALA A 32 2.04 -7.36 10.21
CA ALA A 32 3.09 -6.61 10.90
C ALA A 32 2.59 -5.27 11.42
N VAL A 33 3.13 -4.85 12.56
CA VAL A 33 2.85 -3.52 13.12
C VAL A 33 3.38 -2.44 12.17
N GLY A 34 2.58 -1.42 11.95
CA GLY A 34 2.97 -0.27 11.10
C GLY A 34 2.78 -0.47 9.61
N VAL A 35 2.33 -1.65 9.18
CA VAL A 35 2.01 -1.89 7.77
C VAL A 35 0.87 -0.97 7.35
N SER A 36 0.97 -0.41 6.14
CA SER A 36 -0.04 0.50 5.58
C SER A 36 -1.40 -0.16 5.43
N ASP A 37 -2.45 0.66 5.38
CA ASP A 37 -3.84 0.18 5.28
C ASP A 37 -4.11 -0.63 4.03
N LEU A 38 -3.50 -0.23 2.91
CA LEU A 38 -3.60 -0.95 1.65
C LEU A 38 -2.20 -1.27 1.15
N VAL A 39 -2.04 -2.46 0.62
CA VAL A 39 -0.79 -2.91 0.00
C VAL A 39 -1.13 -3.66 -1.29
N GLY A 40 -0.27 -3.54 -2.26
CA GLY A 40 -0.44 -4.25 -3.52
C GLY A 40 0.68 -3.93 -4.49
N TRP A 41 0.35 -3.86 -5.76
CA TRP A 41 1.35 -3.55 -6.78
C TRP A 41 0.77 -2.74 -7.93
N LYS A 42 1.67 -2.06 -8.62
CA LYS A 42 1.43 -1.48 -9.93
C LYS A 42 2.30 -2.22 -10.94
N THR A 43 1.69 -2.73 -12.00
CA THR A 43 2.42 -3.42 -13.06
C THR A 43 3.13 -2.38 -13.92
N VAL A 44 4.43 -2.53 -14.08
CA VAL A 44 5.27 -1.65 -14.91
C VAL A 44 5.71 -2.42 -16.14
N VAL A 45 5.43 -1.86 -17.32
CA VAL A 45 5.71 -2.49 -18.62
C VAL A 45 6.70 -1.71 -19.46
N HIS A 46 7.11 -0.51 -19.02
CA HIS A 46 8.11 0.32 -19.68
C HIS A 46 9.21 0.71 -18.69
N ASP A 47 10.44 0.80 -19.16
CA ASP A 47 11.54 1.23 -18.32
C ASP A 47 11.54 2.77 -18.12
N ALA A 48 12.54 3.29 -17.39
CA ALA A 48 12.63 4.72 -17.08
C ALA A 48 12.77 5.59 -18.34
N ASN A 49 13.22 5.02 -19.45
CA ASN A 49 13.38 5.73 -20.71
C ASN A 49 12.16 5.55 -21.63
N GLY A 50 11.12 4.85 -21.18
CA GLY A 50 9.91 4.63 -21.96
C GLY A 50 9.96 3.44 -22.91
N PHE A 51 11.01 2.63 -22.89
CA PHE A 51 11.13 1.46 -23.74
C PHE A 51 10.36 0.28 -23.16
N PRO A 52 9.66 -0.51 -24.01
CA PRO A 52 8.95 -1.69 -23.54
C PRO A 52 9.90 -2.69 -22.86
N MET A 53 9.44 -3.23 -21.76
CA MET A 53 10.17 -4.29 -21.05
C MET A 53 9.73 -5.66 -21.57
N THR A 54 10.66 -6.61 -21.60
CA THR A 54 10.35 -7.98 -22.02
C THR A 54 9.50 -8.72 -20.99
N THR A 55 9.64 -8.35 -19.72
CA THR A 55 8.87 -8.95 -18.62
C THR A 55 8.28 -7.84 -17.78
N PRO A 56 6.96 -7.86 -17.53
CA PRO A 56 6.35 -6.91 -16.60
C PRO A 56 6.93 -7.05 -15.21
N ILE A 57 7.00 -5.94 -14.48
CA ILE A 57 7.47 -5.91 -13.11
C ILE A 57 6.34 -5.44 -12.20
N ALA A 58 6.10 -6.17 -11.12
CA ALA A 58 5.16 -5.75 -10.08
C ALA A 58 5.89 -4.82 -9.10
N ARG A 59 5.61 -3.53 -9.19
CA ARG A 59 6.16 -2.53 -8.29
C ARG A 59 5.27 -2.42 -7.07
N LEU A 60 5.84 -2.62 -5.88
CA LEU A 60 5.08 -2.58 -4.62
C LEU A 60 4.44 -1.21 -4.41
N VAL A 61 3.19 -1.21 -3.98
CA VAL A 61 2.46 0.00 -3.59
C VAL A 61 1.97 -0.16 -2.17
N ALA A 62 2.19 0.86 -1.35
CA ALA A 62 1.67 0.94 0.01
C ALA A 62 0.91 2.25 0.18
N VAL A 63 -0.32 2.15 0.67
CA VAL A 63 -1.18 3.32 0.86
C VAL A 63 -1.60 3.41 2.32
N GLU A 64 -1.25 4.50 2.98
CA GLU A 64 -1.76 4.85 4.30
C GLU A 64 -2.94 5.79 4.14
N VAL A 65 -4.10 5.38 4.63
CA VAL A 65 -5.33 6.17 4.49
C VAL A 65 -5.49 7.05 5.73
N LYS A 66 -5.69 8.35 5.51
CA LYS A 66 -5.92 9.33 6.57
C LYS A 66 -7.28 9.99 6.38
N ARG A 67 -7.82 10.56 7.46
CA ARG A 67 -9.09 11.26 7.40
C ARG A 67 -8.99 12.46 6.46
N LEU A 68 -10.08 12.76 5.78
CA LEU A 68 -10.17 13.93 4.90
C LEU A 68 -9.94 15.22 5.69
N THR A 69 -10.47 15.28 6.92
CA THR A 69 -10.33 16.43 7.81
C THR A 69 -9.72 15.99 9.14
N GLY A 70 -9.07 16.93 9.81
CA GLY A 70 -8.44 16.67 11.10
C GLY A 70 -6.98 16.22 10.95
N ALA A 71 -6.20 16.52 11.99
CA ALA A 71 -4.79 16.16 12.03
C ALA A 71 -4.64 14.76 12.64
N SER A 72 -4.20 13.82 11.83
CA SER A 72 -3.84 12.49 12.30
C SER A 72 -2.44 12.21 11.75
N PRO A 73 -1.40 12.57 12.51
CA PRO A 73 -0.03 12.36 12.03
C PRO A 73 0.28 10.88 11.88
N LEU A 74 1.23 10.58 11.02
CA LEU A 74 1.74 9.22 10.89
C LEU A 74 2.43 8.82 12.18
N THR A 75 2.23 7.57 12.62
CA THR A 75 3.03 7.01 13.70
C THR A 75 4.45 6.76 13.20
N ALA A 76 5.38 6.59 14.14
CA ALA A 76 6.77 6.28 13.78
C ALA A 76 6.85 4.98 12.97
N GLY A 77 6.05 3.96 13.32
CA GLY A 77 6.01 2.70 12.59
C GLY A 77 5.46 2.86 11.18
N GLN A 78 4.39 3.65 11.01
CA GLN A 78 3.83 3.92 9.69
C GLN A 78 4.83 4.65 8.79
N LEU A 79 5.50 5.67 9.34
CA LEU A 79 6.49 6.43 8.61
C LEU A 79 7.67 5.54 8.20
N ALA A 80 8.16 4.70 9.11
CA ALA A 80 9.26 3.80 8.84
C ALA A 80 8.91 2.81 7.72
N PHE A 81 7.67 2.27 7.73
CA PHE A 81 7.23 1.36 6.69
C PHE A 81 7.18 2.04 5.32
N LEU A 82 6.59 3.24 5.25
CA LEU A 82 6.50 3.99 4.00
C LEU A 82 7.88 4.36 3.45
N GLN A 83 8.82 4.72 4.32
CA GLN A 83 10.19 4.99 3.93
C GLN A 83 10.87 3.74 3.38
N ALA A 84 10.69 2.60 4.04
CA ALA A 84 11.26 1.33 3.58
C ALA A 84 10.73 0.93 2.20
N VAL A 85 9.43 1.12 1.96
CA VAL A 85 8.82 0.87 0.65
C VAL A 85 9.45 1.76 -0.43
N THR A 86 9.62 3.04 -0.13
CA THR A 86 10.22 4.00 -1.06
C THR A 86 11.67 3.63 -1.37
N GLU A 87 12.45 3.30 -0.35
CA GLU A 87 13.86 2.91 -0.51
C GLU A 87 14.02 1.62 -1.31
N ALA A 88 13.07 0.71 -1.19
CA ALA A 88 13.07 -0.54 -1.94
C ALA A 88 12.64 -0.36 -3.41
N GLY A 89 12.26 0.84 -3.82
CA GLY A 89 11.80 1.13 -5.19
C GLY A 89 10.30 1.06 -5.35
N GLY A 90 9.54 0.90 -4.27
CA GLY A 90 8.09 0.90 -4.29
C GLY A 90 7.50 2.31 -4.30
N ILE A 91 6.18 2.37 -4.30
CA ILE A 91 5.41 3.61 -4.26
C ILE A 91 4.70 3.70 -2.92
N ALA A 92 5.03 4.71 -2.13
CA ALA A 92 4.40 4.96 -0.84
C ALA A 92 3.49 6.18 -0.95
N ILE A 93 2.24 6.03 -0.54
CA ILE A 93 1.22 7.06 -0.67
C ILE A 93 0.57 7.29 0.69
N VAL A 94 0.42 8.55 1.08
CA VAL A 94 -0.48 8.95 2.15
C VAL A 94 -1.70 9.59 1.47
N ALA A 95 -2.84 8.93 1.58
CA ALA A 95 -4.04 9.33 0.84
C ALA A 95 -5.15 9.76 1.79
N ARG A 96 -5.86 10.81 1.40
CA ARG A 96 -7.06 11.27 2.09
C ARG A 96 -8.32 11.00 1.27
N SER A 97 -8.14 10.57 0.03
CA SER A 97 -9.24 10.26 -0.89
C SER A 97 -8.78 9.24 -1.93
N VAL A 98 -9.75 8.62 -2.60
CA VAL A 98 -9.48 7.74 -3.74
C VAL A 98 -8.76 8.50 -4.85
N GLU A 99 -9.10 9.77 -5.04
CA GLU A 99 -8.49 10.61 -6.07
C GLU A 99 -6.99 10.82 -5.85
N ASP A 100 -6.56 10.92 -4.59
CA ASP A 100 -5.14 11.01 -4.27
C ASP A 100 -4.37 9.79 -4.76
N VAL A 101 -4.95 8.61 -4.58
CA VAL A 101 -4.35 7.35 -5.03
C VAL A 101 -4.34 7.29 -6.55
N ARG A 102 -5.46 7.65 -7.17
CA ARG A 102 -5.59 7.62 -8.62
C ARG A 102 -4.57 8.50 -9.33
N ARG A 103 -4.36 9.72 -8.84
CA ARG A 103 -3.41 10.67 -9.44
C ARG A 103 -1.99 10.13 -9.49
N ILE A 104 -1.62 9.33 -8.49
CA ILE A 104 -0.25 8.81 -8.39
C ILE A 104 -0.09 7.53 -9.20
N LEU A 105 -1.12 6.69 -9.24
CA LEU A 105 -1.04 5.36 -9.83
C LEU A 105 -1.52 5.27 -11.29
N GLN A 106 -2.24 6.28 -11.75
CA GLN A 106 -2.69 6.32 -13.15
C GLN A 106 -1.82 7.20 -14.04
#